data_2bca3b0702c2a49ec653e6e6b4afa3e1
#
_entry.id   2bca3b0702c2a49ec653e6e6b4afa3e1
#
_cell.length_a   1.000
_cell.length_b   1.000
_cell.length_c   1.000
_cell.angle_alpha   90.00
_cell.angle_beta   90.00
_cell.angle_gamma   90.00
#
_symmetry.space_group_name_H-M   'P 1'
#
loop_
_entity.id
_entity.type
_entity.pdbx_description
1 polymer ?
#
loop_
_entity_poly.entity_id
_entity_poly.type
_entity_poly.pdbx_seq_one_letter_code
_entity_poly.pdbx_strand_id
1 'polypeptide(L)'
;MKVLKPFYYDDFKCIGSKCIDNCCTNNWNIDIDEKTYKKYKKLKGEWGKKINNNISRKRSGANYLQYGKINLKNNKCSLLSEDGLCTIHGSLGEDYLCNTCKKYPRDIRKYGEIYERNLSISCPEVARYIIKSKENFSFNLENEKLSDLDKDYIVDSKYNEKLLNILWDTRSLAMEIIQFKEIEIWKRISFFKMLTDKVQNIINEKQYDNYEEVLNNFREQVTNINVINSLDKISLIPEVKVKFIQSALQVRANKGINNENFNNLIKEYNDLFDKNIDFKRNVENIIKTEEEFNVYLKEQENILENLLIYLIYKYFMNALYTKDLNAEVNNVILSYAMIKMFLLSRYNKNNEELSEEDFVEVFYLFSREIEHNTVFLKNIYKDIKEAGYDTLAYMTILVR
;
A
#
# COMPACT_ATOMS: atom_id res chain seq x y z
N MET A 1 10.92 -20.56 -13.41
CA MET A 1 9.63 -19.88 -13.60
C MET A 1 9.93 -18.40 -13.80
N LYS A 2 9.15 -17.69 -14.63
CA LYS A 2 9.35 -16.24 -14.82
C LYS A 2 8.85 -15.48 -13.58
N VAL A 3 9.71 -14.71 -12.94
CA VAL A 3 9.42 -13.94 -11.73
C VAL A 3 9.72 -12.47 -12.00
N LEU A 4 8.71 -11.61 -11.83
CA LEU A 4 8.81 -10.18 -11.89
C LEU A 4 8.94 -9.63 -10.46
N LYS A 5 9.93 -8.78 -10.22
CA LYS A 5 10.20 -8.22 -8.88
C LYS A 5 10.71 -6.79 -8.98
N PRO A 6 10.41 -5.91 -7.99
CA PRO A 6 11.00 -4.58 -7.92
C PRO A 6 12.52 -4.66 -7.79
N PHE A 7 13.24 -3.69 -8.32
CA PHE A 7 14.70 -3.62 -8.32
C PHE A 7 15.35 -3.84 -6.94
N TYR A 8 14.70 -3.39 -5.85
CA TYR A 8 15.20 -3.48 -4.47
C TYR A 8 14.88 -4.82 -3.78
N TYR A 9 14.16 -5.74 -4.43
CA TYR A 9 13.65 -6.93 -3.76
C TYR A 9 14.75 -7.82 -3.17
N ASP A 10 15.83 -8.02 -3.92
CA ASP A 10 16.93 -8.89 -3.52
C ASP A 10 17.87 -8.23 -2.51
N ASP A 11 17.92 -6.90 -2.50
CA ASP A 11 18.76 -6.11 -1.59
C ASP A 11 18.17 -6.03 -0.17
N PHE A 12 16.87 -6.35 -0.04
CA PHE A 12 16.17 -6.23 1.23
C PHE A 12 16.77 -7.16 2.30
N LYS A 13 17.19 -6.56 3.41
CA LYS A 13 17.63 -7.24 4.62
C LYS A 13 16.95 -6.69 5.85
N CYS A 14 16.40 -7.59 6.69
CA CYS A 14 15.84 -7.20 7.98
C CYS A 14 16.94 -6.67 8.90
N ILE A 15 16.74 -5.48 9.47
CA ILE A 15 17.71 -4.82 10.37
C ILE A 15 17.50 -5.17 11.86
N GLY A 16 16.56 -6.08 12.16
CA GLY A 16 16.35 -6.61 13.51
C GLY A 16 16.00 -5.55 14.56
N SER A 17 16.77 -5.50 15.65
CA SER A 17 16.53 -4.55 16.75
C SER A 17 16.78 -3.08 16.41
N LYS A 18 17.44 -2.79 15.29
CA LYS A 18 17.63 -1.41 14.81
C LYS A 18 16.38 -0.84 14.13
N CYS A 19 15.33 -1.67 13.94
CA CYS A 19 14.10 -1.23 13.31
C CYS A 19 13.34 -0.27 14.24
N ILE A 20 12.94 0.87 13.71
CA ILE A 20 12.20 1.92 14.47
C ILE A 20 10.86 1.43 15.01
N ASP A 21 10.24 0.48 14.29
CA ASP A 21 9.00 -0.15 14.70
C ASP A 21 8.94 -1.58 14.12
N ASN A 22 9.42 -2.55 14.90
CA ASN A 22 9.55 -3.91 14.41
C ASN A 22 8.19 -4.65 14.30
N CYS A 23 8.14 -5.66 13.43
CA CYS A 23 6.92 -6.42 13.16
C CYS A 23 6.37 -7.22 14.36
N CYS A 24 7.14 -7.38 15.44
CA CYS A 24 6.73 -8.08 16.66
C CYS A 24 6.06 -7.19 17.71
N THR A 25 6.09 -5.87 17.52
CA THR A 25 5.51 -4.89 18.46
C THR A 25 4.09 -4.46 18.11
N ASN A 26 3.58 -4.91 16.96
CA ASN A 26 2.26 -4.53 16.48
C ASN A 26 1.19 -5.57 16.83
N ASN A 27 -0.01 -5.08 17.09
CA ASN A 27 -1.18 -5.89 17.41
C ASN A 27 -1.75 -6.59 16.16
N TRP A 28 -0.98 -7.42 15.51
CA TRP A 28 -1.45 -8.21 14.37
C TRP A 28 -1.42 -9.70 14.64
N ASN A 29 -2.30 -10.46 13.99
CA ASN A 29 -2.38 -11.88 14.18
C ASN A 29 -1.16 -12.59 13.56
N ILE A 30 -0.35 -13.24 14.39
CA ILE A 30 0.77 -14.06 13.94
C ILE A 30 0.27 -15.48 13.83
N ASP A 31 -0.21 -15.85 12.65
CA ASP A 31 -0.66 -17.21 12.37
C ASP A 31 0.52 -18.19 12.30
N ILE A 32 0.33 -19.38 12.85
CA ILE A 32 1.32 -20.47 12.81
C ILE A 32 0.77 -21.56 11.89
N ASP A 33 1.55 -21.94 10.88
CA ASP A 33 1.25 -23.05 10.00
C ASP A 33 1.26 -24.40 10.75
N GLU A 34 0.57 -25.40 10.19
CA GLU A 34 0.39 -26.71 10.84
C GLU A 34 1.73 -27.41 11.11
N LYS A 35 2.65 -27.37 10.14
CA LYS A 35 3.97 -28.01 10.24
C LYS A 35 4.77 -27.40 11.38
N THR A 36 4.83 -26.08 11.45
CA THR A 36 5.54 -25.36 12.51
C THR A 36 4.84 -25.53 13.86
N TYR A 37 3.51 -25.49 13.92
CA TYR A 37 2.78 -25.73 15.17
C TYR A 37 3.08 -27.11 15.75
N LYS A 38 3.06 -28.15 14.91
CA LYS A 38 3.42 -29.52 15.32
C LYS A 38 4.89 -29.64 15.74
N LYS A 39 5.79 -28.91 15.06
CA LYS A 39 7.21 -28.81 15.45
C LYS A 39 7.36 -28.20 16.83
N TYR A 40 6.67 -27.10 17.13
CA TYR A 40 6.69 -26.48 18.45
C TYR A 40 6.17 -27.38 19.56
N LYS A 41 5.10 -28.13 19.30
CA LYS A 41 4.54 -29.09 20.29
C LYS A 41 5.49 -30.24 20.64
N LYS A 42 6.43 -30.59 19.76
CA LYS A 42 7.44 -31.63 19.98
C LYS A 42 8.69 -31.13 20.72
N LEU A 43 8.87 -29.80 20.82
CA LEU A 43 10.02 -29.23 21.54
C LEU A 43 9.95 -29.61 23.04
N LYS A 44 11.10 -30.03 23.60
CA LYS A 44 11.27 -30.34 25.01
C LYS A 44 12.12 -29.28 25.71
N GLY A 45 12.26 -29.39 27.02
CA GLY A 45 13.07 -28.50 27.82
C GLY A 45 12.45 -27.11 27.99
N GLU A 46 13.27 -26.11 28.32
CA GLU A 46 12.81 -24.73 28.60
C GLU A 46 12.17 -24.08 27.38
N TRP A 47 12.78 -24.23 26.20
CA TRP A 47 12.25 -23.69 24.94
C TRP A 47 10.88 -24.30 24.59
N GLY A 48 10.73 -25.61 24.80
CA GLY A 48 9.44 -26.27 24.60
C GLY A 48 8.36 -25.69 25.52
N LYS A 49 8.67 -25.49 26.80
CA LYS A 49 7.75 -24.86 27.77
C LYS A 49 7.45 -23.42 27.38
N LYS A 50 8.49 -22.60 27.11
CA LYS A 50 8.32 -21.19 26.76
C LYS A 50 7.42 -21.02 25.53
N ILE A 51 7.69 -21.73 24.44
CA ILE A 51 6.92 -21.59 23.21
C ILE A 51 5.50 -22.11 23.41
N ASN A 52 5.32 -23.30 24.01
CA ASN A 52 4.01 -23.92 24.18
C ASN A 52 3.06 -23.09 25.08
N ASN A 53 3.58 -22.33 26.04
CA ASN A 53 2.78 -21.43 26.86
C ASN A 53 2.36 -20.16 26.11
N ASN A 54 3.01 -19.82 25.01
CA ASN A 54 2.80 -18.60 24.25
C ASN A 54 2.14 -18.84 22.89
N ILE A 55 1.67 -20.06 22.59
CA ILE A 55 0.93 -20.37 21.38
C ILE A 55 -0.43 -20.98 21.70
N SER A 56 -1.39 -20.77 20.82
CA SER A 56 -2.70 -21.37 20.93
C SER A 56 -3.16 -21.98 19.59
N ARG A 57 -4.00 -23.02 19.68
CA ARG A 57 -4.64 -23.64 18.51
C ARG A 57 -5.78 -22.76 18.02
N LYS A 58 -5.84 -22.51 16.72
CA LYS A 58 -7.00 -21.87 16.10
C LYS A 58 -8.12 -22.91 15.92
N ARG A 59 -9.30 -22.63 16.47
CA ARG A 59 -10.43 -23.58 16.45
C ARG A 59 -11.41 -23.32 15.31
N SER A 60 -11.69 -22.04 15.01
CA SER A 60 -12.59 -21.61 13.94
C SER A 60 -11.80 -21.06 12.75
N GLY A 61 -12.19 -21.41 11.53
CA GLY A 61 -11.53 -20.96 10.30
C GLY A 61 -10.06 -21.41 10.17
N ALA A 62 -9.67 -22.49 10.85
CA ALA A 62 -8.32 -23.03 10.76
C ALA A 62 -8.12 -23.75 9.42
N ASN A 63 -6.96 -23.55 8.81
CA ASN A 63 -6.45 -24.30 7.68
C ASN A 63 -4.97 -24.62 7.92
N TYR A 64 -4.30 -25.27 6.96
CA TYR A 64 -2.91 -25.68 7.14
C TYR A 64 -1.93 -24.51 7.26
N LEU A 65 -2.24 -23.31 6.71
CA LEU A 65 -1.43 -22.08 6.86
C LEU A 65 -1.74 -21.32 8.14
N GLN A 66 -2.96 -21.44 8.65
CA GLN A 66 -3.48 -20.74 9.82
C GLN A 66 -3.97 -21.72 10.86
N TYR A 67 -3.10 -22.62 11.32
CA TYR A 67 -3.43 -23.72 12.21
C TYR A 67 -3.41 -23.35 13.69
N GLY A 68 -2.52 -22.47 14.07
CA GLY A 68 -2.39 -21.89 15.39
C GLY A 68 -2.07 -20.42 15.33
N LYS A 69 -1.83 -19.82 16.49
CA LYS A 69 -1.38 -18.43 16.58
C LYS A 69 -0.39 -18.25 17.73
N ILE A 70 0.50 -17.27 17.59
CA ILE A 70 1.30 -16.77 18.71
C ILE A 70 0.40 -15.83 19.53
N ASN A 71 0.39 -16.02 20.85
CA ASN A 71 -0.36 -15.16 21.74
C ASN A 71 0.33 -13.81 21.84
N LEU A 72 -0.45 -12.73 22.00
CA LEU A 72 0.07 -11.40 22.24
C LEU A 72 0.02 -11.11 23.76
N LYS A 73 0.99 -10.33 24.23
CA LYS A 73 1.02 -9.77 25.57
C LYS A 73 1.24 -8.26 25.43
N ASN A 74 0.32 -7.46 25.92
CA ASN A 74 0.34 -6.01 25.76
C ASN A 74 0.51 -5.58 24.29
N ASN A 75 -0.27 -6.18 23.39
CA ASN A 75 -0.24 -5.95 21.96
C ASN A 75 1.09 -6.29 21.25
N LYS A 76 2.00 -6.97 21.92
CA LYS A 76 3.29 -7.41 21.38
C LYS A 76 3.36 -8.94 21.32
N CYS A 77 4.17 -9.46 20.41
CA CYS A 77 4.49 -10.88 20.37
C CYS A 77 5.04 -11.35 21.72
N SER A 78 4.43 -12.37 22.33
CA SER A 78 4.87 -12.89 23.63
C SER A 78 6.24 -13.60 23.60
N LEU A 79 6.78 -13.79 22.39
CA LEU A 79 8.11 -14.36 22.15
C LEU A 79 9.15 -13.30 21.73
N LEU A 80 8.84 -12.02 21.96
CA LEU A 80 9.78 -10.91 21.83
C LEU A 80 10.60 -10.81 23.12
N SER A 81 11.93 -10.60 23.00
CA SER A 81 12.80 -10.31 24.14
C SER A 81 12.68 -8.84 24.56
N GLU A 82 13.25 -8.50 25.72
CA GLU A 82 13.33 -7.12 26.22
C GLU A 82 14.16 -6.23 25.29
N ASP A 83 15.16 -6.81 24.61
CA ASP A 83 15.99 -6.13 23.62
C ASP A 83 15.31 -5.94 22.24
N GLY A 84 14.02 -6.27 22.12
CA GLY A 84 13.28 -6.13 20.86
C GLY A 84 13.61 -7.19 19.80
N LEU A 85 14.23 -8.31 20.17
CA LEU A 85 14.59 -9.40 19.28
C LEU A 85 13.63 -10.60 19.37
N CYS A 86 13.42 -11.29 18.27
CA CYS A 86 12.65 -12.53 18.26
C CYS A 86 13.42 -13.64 18.98
N THR A 87 12.89 -14.13 20.10
CA THR A 87 13.57 -15.19 20.88
C THR A 87 13.62 -16.53 20.13
N ILE A 88 12.65 -16.84 19.26
CA ILE A 88 12.71 -18.04 18.40
C ILE A 88 13.90 -17.91 17.44
N HIS A 89 13.99 -16.78 16.72
CA HIS A 89 15.05 -16.56 15.73
C HIS A 89 16.43 -16.56 16.38
N GLY A 90 16.59 -15.80 17.48
CA GLY A 90 17.88 -15.68 18.17
C GLY A 90 18.39 -16.97 18.80
N SER A 91 17.52 -17.86 19.27
CA SER A 91 17.92 -19.05 20.03
C SER A 91 17.78 -20.37 19.27
N LEU A 92 16.84 -20.45 18.32
CA LEU A 92 16.55 -21.68 17.57
C LEU A 92 16.85 -21.54 16.06
N GLY A 93 17.09 -20.32 15.58
CA GLY A 93 17.37 -20.01 14.18
C GLY A 93 16.11 -19.85 13.33
N GLU A 94 16.31 -19.40 12.10
CA GLU A 94 15.27 -19.08 11.11
C GLU A 94 14.37 -20.27 10.80
N ASP A 95 14.91 -21.50 10.80
CA ASP A 95 14.15 -22.72 10.55
C ASP A 95 13.02 -22.98 11.53
N TYR A 96 13.07 -22.37 12.70
CA TYR A 96 12.03 -22.46 13.72
C TYR A 96 10.98 -21.34 13.62
N LEU A 97 11.15 -20.35 12.76
CA LEU A 97 10.11 -19.36 12.53
C LEU A 97 8.90 -19.99 11.83
N CYS A 98 7.69 -19.54 12.17
CA CYS A 98 6.50 -19.91 11.41
C CYS A 98 6.49 -19.20 10.05
N ASN A 99 5.72 -19.73 9.10
CA ASN A 99 5.66 -19.21 7.74
C ASN A 99 5.34 -17.72 7.69
N THR A 100 4.44 -17.24 8.53
CA THR A 100 4.12 -15.81 8.65
C THR A 100 5.36 -14.96 8.94
N CYS A 101 6.18 -15.37 9.93
CA CYS A 101 7.37 -14.63 10.32
C CYS A 101 8.51 -14.76 9.29
N LYS A 102 8.63 -15.91 8.59
CA LYS A 102 9.62 -16.09 7.51
C LYS A 102 9.28 -15.27 6.29
N LYS A 103 8.00 -15.20 5.95
CA LYS A 103 7.53 -14.56 4.74
C LYS A 103 7.55 -13.02 4.85
N TYR A 104 7.13 -12.46 5.97
CA TYR A 104 7.04 -11.01 6.14
C TYR A 104 8.41 -10.32 5.96
N PRO A 105 8.48 -9.22 5.19
CA PRO A 105 7.42 -8.48 4.50
C PRO A 105 7.19 -8.93 3.04
N ARG A 106 7.67 -10.12 2.66
CA ARG A 106 7.60 -10.64 1.30
C ARG A 106 6.19 -11.09 0.94
N ASP A 107 5.78 -10.80 -0.27
CA ASP A 107 4.55 -11.30 -0.89
C ASP A 107 4.87 -11.92 -2.26
N ILE A 108 4.06 -12.90 -2.67
CA ILE A 108 4.14 -13.51 -3.99
C ILE A 108 2.74 -13.77 -4.53
N ARG A 109 2.54 -13.46 -5.80
CA ARG A 109 1.29 -13.67 -6.52
C ARG A 109 1.56 -14.28 -7.88
N LYS A 110 0.56 -14.92 -8.48
CA LYS A 110 0.64 -15.51 -9.81
C LYS A 110 -0.40 -14.84 -10.71
N TYR A 111 0.05 -14.37 -11.88
CA TYR A 111 -0.79 -13.82 -12.93
C TYR A 111 -0.41 -14.47 -14.26
N GLY A 112 -1.23 -15.41 -14.73
CA GLY A 112 -0.86 -16.24 -15.87
C GLY A 112 0.37 -17.10 -15.59
N GLU A 113 1.38 -16.97 -16.44
CA GLU A 113 2.65 -17.70 -16.31
C GLU A 113 3.74 -16.90 -15.57
N ILE A 114 3.40 -15.70 -15.09
CA ILE A 114 4.33 -14.80 -14.41
C ILE A 114 4.01 -14.80 -12.91
N TYR A 115 5.06 -14.92 -12.11
CA TYR A 115 5.01 -14.75 -10.66
C TYR A 115 5.50 -13.35 -10.31
N GLU A 116 4.78 -12.62 -9.48
CA GLU A 116 5.19 -11.32 -9.00
C GLU A 116 5.61 -11.40 -7.54
N ARG A 117 6.82 -10.97 -7.25
CA ARG A 117 7.30 -10.77 -5.88
C ARG A 117 7.15 -9.31 -5.50
N ASN A 118 6.77 -9.04 -4.26
CA ASN A 118 6.72 -7.70 -3.70
C ASN A 118 7.19 -7.71 -2.24
N LEU A 119 7.52 -6.53 -1.73
CA LEU A 119 7.77 -6.28 -0.32
C LEU A 119 6.75 -5.27 0.22
N SER A 120 6.14 -5.55 1.36
CA SER A 120 5.14 -4.65 1.94
C SER A 120 5.78 -3.45 2.62
N ILE A 121 5.36 -2.23 2.24
CA ILE A 121 5.78 -0.99 2.90
C ILE A 121 5.30 -0.86 4.35
N SER A 122 4.52 -1.81 4.85
CA SER A 122 4.25 -1.92 6.29
C SER A 122 5.51 -2.23 7.11
N CYS A 123 6.58 -2.67 6.45
CA CYS A 123 7.91 -2.75 7.02
C CYS A 123 8.65 -1.42 6.82
N PRO A 124 9.10 -0.74 7.90
CA PRO A 124 9.81 0.54 7.79
C PRO A 124 11.01 0.49 6.87
N GLU A 125 11.76 -0.62 6.87
CA GLU A 125 12.93 -0.76 6.02
C GLU A 125 12.55 -0.86 4.54
N VAL A 126 11.44 -1.49 4.19
CA VAL A 126 10.94 -1.49 2.81
C VAL A 126 10.52 -0.09 2.37
N ALA A 127 9.83 0.66 3.24
CA ALA A 127 9.51 2.06 2.96
C ALA A 127 10.77 2.88 2.67
N ARG A 128 11.86 2.64 3.42
CA ARG A 128 13.16 3.28 3.23
C ARG A 128 13.78 2.99 1.86
N TYR A 129 13.68 1.75 1.35
CA TYR A 129 14.15 1.42 0.00
C TYR A 129 13.41 2.22 -1.07
N ILE A 130 12.10 2.39 -0.95
CA ILE A 130 11.28 3.16 -1.88
C ILE A 130 11.66 4.65 -1.87
N ILE A 131 11.88 5.22 -0.68
CA ILE A 131 12.23 6.64 -0.48
C ILE A 131 13.62 6.96 -1.00
N LYS A 132 14.59 6.07 -0.75
CA LYS A 132 16.00 6.29 -1.16
C LYS A 132 16.27 6.13 -2.64
N SER A 133 15.36 5.52 -3.38
CA SER A 133 15.54 5.36 -4.82
C SER A 133 15.45 6.70 -5.52
N LYS A 134 16.58 7.15 -6.08
CA LYS A 134 16.70 8.37 -6.91
C LYS A 134 16.52 8.07 -8.40
N GLU A 135 16.64 6.81 -8.79
CA GLU A 135 16.44 6.35 -10.15
C GLU A 135 14.97 6.03 -10.40
N ASN A 136 14.58 5.94 -11.67
CA ASN A 136 13.24 5.51 -12.03
C ASN A 136 12.97 4.11 -11.46
N PHE A 137 11.81 3.96 -10.84
CA PHE A 137 11.39 2.69 -10.29
C PHE A 137 11.30 1.63 -11.40
N SER A 138 12.05 0.56 -11.29
CA SER A 138 12.15 -0.48 -12.30
C SER A 138 11.84 -1.87 -11.74
N PHE A 139 11.61 -2.81 -12.66
CA PHE A 139 11.30 -4.20 -12.33
C PHE A 139 12.23 -5.13 -13.11
N ASN A 140 12.70 -6.19 -12.45
CA ASN A 140 13.50 -7.24 -13.05
C ASN A 140 12.62 -8.46 -13.34
N LEU A 141 12.66 -8.95 -14.58
CA LEU A 141 12.02 -10.21 -14.97
C LEU A 141 13.10 -11.30 -15.09
N GLU A 142 13.09 -12.25 -14.18
CA GLU A 142 14.13 -13.28 -14.08
C GLU A 142 13.54 -14.70 -14.05
N ASN A 143 14.39 -15.68 -14.35
CA ASN A 143 14.04 -17.08 -14.18
C ASN A 143 14.50 -17.55 -12.79
N GLU A 144 13.55 -17.85 -11.90
CA GLU A 144 13.83 -18.30 -10.55
C GLU A 144 13.19 -19.67 -10.25
N LYS A 145 13.75 -20.32 -9.23
CA LYS A 145 13.13 -21.50 -8.61
C LYS A 145 12.32 -21.02 -7.39
N LEU A 146 11.03 -21.28 -7.38
CA LEU A 146 10.18 -20.97 -6.24
C LEU A 146 10.51 -21.89 -5.06
N SER A 147 10.58 -21.32 -3.87
CA SER A 147 10.67 -22.08 -2.63
C SER A 147 9.36 -22.82 -2.33
N ASP A 148 9.40 -23.81 -1.47
CA ASP A 148 8.16 -24.50 -1.03
C ASP A 148 7.27 -23.52 -0.24
N LEU A 149 7.87 -22.58 0.49
CA LEU A 149 7.14 -21.50 1.16
C LEU A 149 6.38 -20.62 0.17
N ASP A 150 6.98 -20.24 -0.97
CA ASP A 150 6.28 -19.47 -2.00
C ASP A 150 5.07 -20.22 -2.55
N LYS A 151 5.25 -21.51 -2.85
CA LYS A 151 4.17 -22.35 -3.41
C LYS A 151 2.96 -22.47 -2.48
N ASP A 152 3.16 -22.48 -1.17
CA ASP A 152 2.09 -22.53 -0.17
C ASP A 152 1.16 -21.30 -0.22
N TYR A 153 1.64 -20.17 -0.72
CA TYR A 153 0.89 -18.90 -0.76
C TYR A 153 0.38 -18.50 -2.15
N ILE A 154 0.73 -19.27 -3.18
CA ILE A 154 0.26 -19.01 -4.54
C ILE A 154 -1.14 -19.59 -4.70
N VAL A 155 -2.07 -18.73 -5.11
CA VAL A 155 -3.42 -19.13 -5.49
C VAL A 155 -3.49 -19.24 -7.00
N ASP A 156 -3.69 -20.46 -7.49
CA ASP A 156 -3.88 -20.73 -8.92
C ASP A 156 -5.37 -20.61 -9.25
N SER A 157 -5.79 -19.44 -9.72
CA SER A 157 -7.18 -19.13 -10.05
C SER A 157 -7.38 -19.11 -11.56
N LYS A 158 -8.57 -19.54 -12.02
CA LYS A 158 -8.95 -19.40 -13.41
C LYS A 158 -9.02 -17.93 -13.81
N TYR A 159 -8.48 -17.58 -14.94
CA TYR A 159 -8.45 -16.21 -15.47
C TYR A 159 -8.82 -16.17 -16.95
N ASN A 160 -9.15 -15.00 -17.46
CA ASN A 160 -9.34 -14.73 -18.88
C ASN A 160 -8.02 -14.22 -19.46
N GLU A 161 -7.48 -14.92 -20.47
CA GLU A 161 -6.17 -14.61 -21.05
C GLU A 161 -6.17 -13.25 -21.78
N LYS A 162 -7.25 -12.91 -22.52
CA LYS A 162 -7.37 -11.60 -23.16
C LYS A 162 -7.38 -10.47 -22.11
N LEU A 163 -8.12 -10.66 -21.01
CA LEU A 163 -8.13 -9.68 -19.90
C LEU A 163 -6.76 -9.56 -19.26
N LEU A 164 -6.04 -10.67 -19.07
CA LEU A 164 -4.69 -10.65 -18.53
C LEU A 164 -3.77 -9.77 -19.39
N ASN A 165 -3.77 -9.94 -20.71
CA ASN A 165 -2.93 -9.15 -21.62
C ASN A 165 -3.28 -7.66 -21.56
N ILE A 166 -4.59 -7.32 -21.60
CA ILE A 166 -5.06 -5.94 -21.46
C ILE A 166 -4.55 -5.30 -20.15
N LEU A 167 -4.67 -6.02 -19.03
CA LEU A 167 -4.22 -5.51 -17.74
C LEU A 167 -2.71 -5.34 -17.67
N TRP A 168 -1.91 -6.24 -18.28
CA TRP A 168 -0.46 -6.12 -18.34
C TRP A 168 -0.05 -4.86 -19.12
N ASP A 169 -0.59 -4.67 -20.32
CA ASP A 169 -0.22 -3.54 -21.18
C ASP A 169 -0.72 -2.21 -20.60
N THR A 170 -1.94 -2.21 -20.03
CA THR A 170 -2.49 -1.03 -19.37
C THR A 170 -1.67 -0.64 -18.13
N ARG A 171 -1.25 -1.62 -17.32
CA ARG A 171 -0.41 -1.34 -16.14
C ARG A 171 0.96 -0.79 -16.56
N SER A 172 1.55 -1.32 -17.61
CA SER A 172 2.82 -0.80 -18.12
C SER A 172 2.68 0.66 -18.55
N LEU A 173 1.65 0.97 -19.35
CA LEU A 173 1.37 2.35 -19.75
C LEU A 173 1.04 3.26 -18.56
N ALA A 174 0.30 2.76 -17.57
CA ALA A 174 0.01 3.52 -16.35
C ALA A 174 1.29 3.92 -15.60
N MET A 175 2.26 3.00 -15.48
CA MET A 175 3.55 3.27 -14.87
C MET A 175 4.39 4.25 -15.70
N GLU A 176 4.39 4.14 -17.03
CA GLU A 176 5.02 5.11 -17.95
C GLU A 176 4.43 6.52 -17.73
N ILE A 177 3.10 6.66 -17.61
CA ILE A 177 2.43 7.93 -17.37
C ILE A 177 2.85 8.53 -16.01
N ILE A 178 2.89 7.72 -14.95
CA ILE A 178 3.30 8.19 -13.62
C ILE A 178 4.76 8.66 -13.63
N GLN A 179 5.63 8.06 -14.45
CA GLN A 179 7.05 8.43 -14.58
C GLN A 179 7.30 9.55 -15.60
N PHE A 180 6.27 10.09 -16.26
CA PHE A 180 6.40 11.18 -17.23
C PHE A 180 6.55 12.53 -16.54
N LYS A 181 7.78 12.89 -16.15
CA LYS A 181 8.12 14.06 -15.30
C LYS A 181 7.89 15.44 -15.94
N GLU A 182 7.53 15.51 -17.21
CA GLU A 182 7.28 16.79 -17.91
C GLU A 182 5.95 17.44 -17.52
N ILE A 183 5.08 16.70 -16.82
CA ILE A 183 3.81 17.21 -16.30
C ILE A 183 3.69 16.95 -14.81
N GLU A 184 2.95 17.81 -14.11
CA GLU A 184 2.75 17.73 -12.67
C GLU A 184 2.13 16.39 -12.24
N ILE A 185 2.55 15.87 -11.10
CA ILE A 185 2.16 14.54 -10.61
C ILE A 185 0.64 14.35 -10.50
N TRP A 186 -0.12 15.40 -10.13
CA TRP A 186 -1.57 15.31 -10.06
C TRP A 186 -2.20 15.15 -11.46
N LYS A 187 -1.62 15.74 -12.51
CA LYS A 187 -2.04 15.53 -13.91
C LYS A 187 -1.73 14.10 -14.36
N ARG A 188 -0.56 13.55 -13.98
CA ARG A 188 -0.22 12.14 -14.26
C ARG A 188 -1.23 11.20 -13.62
N ILE A 189 -1.63 11.45 -12.37
CA ILE A 189 -2.66 10.65 -11.68
C ILE A 189 -4.03 10.81 -12.38
N SER A 190 -4.36 12.00 -12.85
CA SER A 190 -5.58 12.24 -13.63
C SER A 190 -5.57 11.47 -14.96
N PHE A 191 -4.45 11.47 -15.68
CA PHE A 191 -4.29 10.64 -16.88
C PHE A 191 -4.37 9.14 -16.57
N PHE A 192 -3.77 8.70 -15.48
CA PHE A 192 -3.90 7.32 -15.01
C PHE A 192 -5.37 6.94 -14.79
N LYS A 193 -6.16 7.79 -14.15
CA LYS A 193 -7.61 7.57 -13.97
C LYS A 193 -8.35 7.56 -15.32
N MET A 194 -8.06 8.50 -16.21
CA MET A 194 -8.67 8.55 -17.56
C MET A 194 -8.39 7.29 -18.38
N LEU A 195 -7.14 6.81 -18.36
CA LEU A 195 -6.75 5.56 -19.03
C LEU A 195 -7.58 4.39 -18.50
N THR A 196 -7.63 4.25 -17.20
CA THR A 196 -8.27 3.10 -16.56
C THR A 196 -9.79 3.13 -16.66
N ASP A 197 -10.41 4.30 -16.73
CA ASP A 197 -11.84 4.43 -17.03
C ASP A 197 -12.18 3.92 -18.47
N LYS A 198 -11.33 4.26 -19.45
CA LYS A 198 -11.49 3.74 -20.81
C LYS A 198 -11.34 2.21 -20.85
N VAL A 199 -10.34 1.67 -20.17
CA VAL A 199 -10.11 0.22 -20.10
C VAL A 199 -11.20 -0.49 -19.32
N GLN A 200 -11.76 0.11 -18.26
CA GLN A 200 -12.89 -0.45 -17.55
C GLN A 200 -14.14 -0.59 -18.46
N ASN A 201 -14.36 0.35 -19.37
CA ASN A 201 -15.45 0.24 -20.35
C ASN A 201 -15.21 -0.96 -21.28
N ILE A 202 -13.98 -1.15 -21.79
CA ILE A 202 -13.61 -2.33 -22.58
C ILE A 202 -13.90 -3.63 -21.81
N ILE A 203 -13.58 -3.68 -20.52
CA ILE A 203 -13.82 -4.84 -19.66
C ILE A 203 -15.33 -5.08 -19.51
N ASN A 204 -16.12 -4.05 -19.27
CA ASN A 204 -17.56 -4.12 -19.07
C ASN A 204 -18.29 -4.61 -20.33
N GLU A 205 -17.88 -4.09 -21.50
CA GLU A 205 -18.46 -4.40 -22.80
C GLU A 205 -17.86 -5.68 -23.42
N LYS A 206 -16.80 -6.24 -22.82
CA LYS A 206 -16.04 -7.40 -23.32
C LYS A 206 -15.46 -7.19 -24.73
N GLN A 207 -15.16 -5.95 -25.09
CA GLN A 207 -14.60 -5.56 -26.40
C GLN A 207 -13.07 -5.65 -26.40
N TYR A 208 -12.52 -6.83 -26.16
CA TYR A 208 -11.09 -7.05 -25.93
C TYR A 208 -10.21 -6.91 -27.17
N ASP A 209 -10.77 -6.89 -28.37
CA ASP A 209 -9.96 -7.02 -29.60
C ASP A 209 -9.31 -5.69 -30.05
N ASN A 210 -9.83 -4.53 -29.61
CA ASN A 210 -9.36 -3.20 -30.03
C ASN A 210 -8.60 -2.44 -28.93
N TYR A 211 -8.21 -3.11 -27.86
CA TYR A 211 -7.60 -2.41 -26.71
C TYR A 211 -6.25 -1.76 -27.03
N GLU A 212 -5.44 -2.36 -27.91
CA GLU A 212 -4.13 -1.82 -28.30
C GLU A 212 -4.25 -0.46 -28.98
N GLU A 213 -5.26 -0.29 -29.87
CA GLU A 213 -5.54 1.00 -30.49
C GLU A 213 -5.92 2.05 -29.44
N VAL A 214 -6.73 1.67 -28.45
CA VAL A 214 -7.11 2.57 -27.34
C VAL A 214 -5.88 2.99 -26.54
N LEU A 215 -4.97 2.07 -26.23
CA LEU A 215 -3.73 2.38 -25.50
C LEU A 215 -2.79 3.28 -26.31
N ASN A 216 -2.62 3.01 -27.63
CA ASN A 216 -1.78 3.82 -28.50
C ASN A 216 -2.32 5.25 -28.65
N ASN A 217 -3.62 5.39 -28.91
CA ASN A 217 -4.28 6.70 -28.96
C ASN A 217 -4.16 7.45 -27.61
N PHE A 218 -4.12 6.72 -26.50
CA PHE A 218 -3.96 7.33 -25.17
C PHE A 218 -2.53 7.86 -24.95
N ARG A 219 -1.49 7.18 -25.43
CA ARG A 219 -0.10 7.67 -25.39
C ARG A 219 0.04 9.03 -26.08
N GLU A 220 -0.63 9.23 -27.22
CA GLU A 220 -0.63 10.53 -27.91
C GLU A 220 -1.36 11.61 -27.10
N GLN A 221 -2.43 11.25 -26.38
CA GLN A 221 -3.18 12.21 -25.55
C GLN A 221 -2.35 12.71 -24.36
N VAL A 222 -1.51 11.88 -23.74
CA VAL A 222 -0.67 12.25 -22.59
C VAL A 222 0.36 13.33 -22.93
N THR A 223 0.82 13.37 -24.20
CA THR A 223 1.79 14.36 -24.70
C THR A 223 1.12 15.58 -25.37
N ASN A 224 -0.20 15.56 -25.54
CA ASN A 224 -0.95 16.64 -26.20
C ASN A 224 -1.18 17.79 -25.21
N ILE A 225 -0.55 18.93 -25.48
CA ILE A 225 -0.63 20.12 -24.62
C ILE A 225 -2.07 20.61 -24.40
N ASN A 226 -2.96 20.49 -25.38
CA ASN A 226 -4.35 20.91 -25.25
C ASN A 226 -5.10 20.00 -24.26
N VAL A 227 -4.81 18.70 -24.26
CA VAL A 227 -5.39 17.73 -23.30
C VAL A 227 -4.83 17.99 -21.92
N ILE A 228 -3.51 18.19 -21.78
CA ILE A 228 -2.84 18.54 -20.52
C ILE A 228 -3.46 19.80 -19.90
N ASN A 229 -3.62 20.87 -20.68
CA ASN A 229 -4.20 22.13 -20.22
C ASN A 229 -5.71 22.02 -19.93
N SER A 230 -6.41 21.05 -20.51
CA SER A 230 -7.82 20.84 -20.21
C SER A 230 -8.06 20.37 -18.77
N LEU A 231 -7.10 19.70 -18.16
CA LEU A 231 -7.17 19.27 -16.76
C LEU A 231 -7.21 20.45 -15.79
N ASP A 232 -6.57 21.58 -16.15
CA ASP A 232 -6.59 22.80 -15.34
C ASP A 232 -7.99 23.42 -15.21
N LYS A 233 -8.91 23.08 -16.12
CA LYS A 233 -10.32 23.52 -16.10
C LYS A 233 -11.17 22.76 -15.08
N ILE A 234 -10.67 21.68 -14.49
CA ILE A 234 -11.37 20.98 -13.41
C ILE A 234 -11.40 21.90 -12.19
N SER A 235 -12.59 22.33 -11.81
CA SER A 235 -12.79 23.22 -10.66
C SER A 235 -12.36 22.55 -9.37
N LEU A 236 -11.48 23.19 -8.63
CA LEU A 236 -11.12 22.73 -7.29
C LEU A 236 -12.23 23.07 -6.31
N ILE A 237 -12.55 22.10 -5.48
CA ILE A 237 -13.47 22.26 -4.35
C ILE A 237 -12.74 21.73 -3.12
N PRO A 238 -11.86 22.54 -2.49
CA PRO A 238 -10.99 22.09 -1.40
C PRO A 238 -11.75 21.50 -0.23
N GLU A 239 -12.95 22.00 0.06
CA GLU A 239 -13.81 21.49 1.11
C GLU A 239 -14.17 20.01 0.91
N VAL A 240 -14.30 19.56 -0.34
CA VAL A 240 -14.58 18.16 -0.69
C VAL A 240 -13.43 17.28 -0.29
N LYS A 241 -12.19 17.66 -0.65
CA LYS A 241 -10.96 16.93 -0.28
C LYS A 241 -10.80 16.83 1.23
N VAL A 242 -10.87 17.96 1.92
CA VAL A 242 -10.68 18.01 3.38
C VAL A 242 -11.76 17.21 4.10
N LYS A 243 -13.03 17.37 3.74
CA LYS A 243 -14.14 16.59 4.32
C LYS A 243 -14.02 15.10 4.06
N PHE A 244 -13.58 14.72 2.86
CA PHE A 244 -13.38 13.31 2.53
C PHE A 244 -12.33 12.68 3.45
N ILE A 245 -11.13 13.29 3.55
CA ILE A 245 -10.05 12.77 4.41
C ILE A 245 -10.50 12.71 5.87
N GLN A 246 -11.15 13.78 6.36
CA GLN A 246 -11.66 13.84 7.73
C GLN A 246 -12.67 12.71 8.01
N SER A 247 -13.62 12.48 7.10
CA SER A 247 -14.61 11.41 7.23
C SER A 247 -13.98 10.03 7.20
N ALA A 248 -13.02 9.79 6.30
CA ALA A 248 -12.31 8.52 6.22
C ALA A 248 -11.53 8.22 7.51
N LEU A 249 -10.82 9.21 8.06
CA LEU A 249 -10.10 9.08 9.32
C LEU A 249 -11.04 8.86 10.51
N GLN A 250 -12.18 9.54 10.54
CA GLN A 250 -13.21 9.34 11.57
C GLN A 250 -13.75 7.91 11.55
N VAL A 251 -14.09 7.38 10.37
CA VAL A 251 -14.54 5.99 10.20
C VAL A 251 -13.47 5.01 10.68
N ARG A 252 -12.18 5.27 10.39
CA ARG A 252 -11.07 4.43 10.86
C ARG A 252 -10.92 4.49 12.38
N ALA A 253 -10.97 5.70 12.97
CA ALA A 253 -10.83 5.92 14.40
C ALA A 253 -11.95 5.24 15.21
N ASN A 254 -13.20 5.29 14.71
CA ASN A 254 -14.36 4.68 15.36
C ASN A 254 -14.26 3.14 15.49
N LYS A 255 -13.43 2.49 14.68
CA LYS A 255 -13.16 1.04 14.76
C LYS A 255 -12.10 0.67 15.81
N GLY A 256 -11.56 1.65 16.50
CA GLY A 256 -10.47 1.49 17.46
C GLY A 256 -9.10 1.35 16.78
N ILE A 257 -8.15 2.12 17.23
CA ILE A 257 -6.76 2.09 16.78
C ILE A 257 -5.90 1.81 17.99
N ASN A 258 -5.18 0.68 17.95
CA ASN A 258 -4.30 0.29 19.06
C ASN A 258 -2.84 0.72 18.84
N ASN A 259 -2.54 1.36 17.71
CA ASN A 259 -1.21 1.86 17.36
C ASN A 259 -1.09 3.32 17.79
N GLU A 260 -0.25 3.59 18.79
CA GLU A 260 -0.05 4.93 19.33
C GLU A 260 0.55 5.90 18.31
N ASN A 261 1.52 5.43 17.51
CA ASN A 261 2.15 6.26 16.47
C ASN A 261 1.14 6.68 15.39
N PHE A 262 0.23 5.78 15.01
CA PHE A 262 -0.81 6.14 14.06
C PHE A 262 -1.86 7.09 14.67
N ASN A 263 -2.18 6.94 15.96
CA ASN A 263 -3.02 7.91 16.67
C ASN A 263 -2.37 9.31 16.70
N ASN A 264 -1.04 9.37 16.84
CA ASN A 264 -0.30 10.62 16.76
C ASN A 264 -0.40 11.25 15.34
N LEU A 265 -0.32 10.46 14.26
CA LEU A 265 -0.55 10.97 12.90
C LEU A 265 -1.96 11.54 12.73
N ILE A 266 -2.99 10.87 13.25
CA ILE A 266 -4.36 11.40 13.23
C ILE A 266 -4.46 12.70 14.03
N LYS A 267 -3.76 12.78 15.17
CA LYS A 267 -3.71 14.01 15.95
C LYS A 267 -3.06 15.15 15.18
N GLU A 268 -1.92 14.91 14.55
CA GLU A 268 -1.24 15.89 13.68
C GLU A 268 -2.16 16.42 12.58
N TYR A 269 -2.95 15.53 11.95
CA TYR A 269 -3.95 15.95 10.98
C TYR A 269 -5.04 16.82 11.61
N ASN A 270 -5.53 16.44 12.79
CA ASN A 270 -6.54 17.24 13.49
C ASN A 270 -6.00 18.60 13.96
N ASP A 271 -4.72 18.70 14.26
CA ASP A 271 -4.05 19.94 14.69
C ASP A 271 -3.91 20.97 13.52
N LEU A 272 -4.19 20.56 12.26
CA LEU A 272 -4.36 21.51 11.15
C LEU A 272 -5.61 22.39 11.30
N PHE A 273 -6.57 21.99 12.16
CA PHE A 273 -7.83 22.70 12.36
C PHE A 273 -7.81 23.51 13.64
N ASP A 274 -7.89 24.84 13.51
CA ASP A 274 -8.11 25.74 14.65
C ASP A 274 -9.60 25.69 15.04
N LYS A 275 -9.86 25.32 16.29
CA LYS A 275 -11.21 25.23 16.86
C LYS A 275 -11.92 26.58 17.03
N ASN A 276 -11.17 27.68 16.97
CA ASN A 276 -11.67 29.03 17.17
C ASN A 276 -12.18 29.70 15.88
N ILE A 277 -11.96 29.06 14.73
CA ILE A 277 -12.41 29.56 13.43
C ILE A 277 -13.35 28.56 12.76
N ASP A 278 -14.15 29.02 11.81
CA ASP A 278 -15.07 28.18 11.08
C ASP A 278 -14.37 27.19 10.12
N PHE A 279 -15.11 26.21 9.64
CA PHE A 279 -14.57 25.17 8.77
C PHE A 279 -14.01 25.74 7.45
N LYS A 280 -14.68 26.72 6.86
CA LYS A 280 -14.24 27.31 5.58
C LYS A 280 -12.87 27.98 5.72
N ARG A 281 -12.69 28.73 6.79
CA ARG A 281 -11.41 29.41 7.06
C ARG A 281 -10.29 28.41 7.40
N ASN A 282 -10.61 27.33 8.08
CA ASN A 282 -9.66 26.22 8.27
C ASN A 282 -9.23 25.63 6.92
N VAL A 283 -10.18 25.37 6.01
CA VAL A 283 -9.87 24.86 4.67
C VAL A 283 -8.97 25.85 3.90
N GLU A 284 -9.27 27.14 3.93
CA GLU A 284 -8.44 28.18 3.29
C GLU A 284 -6.99 28.14 3.81
N ASN A 285 -6.80 28.00 5.12
CA ASN A 285 -5.48 27.90 5.73
C ASN A 285 -4.75 26.59 5.30
N ILE A 286 -5.46 25.45 5.33
CA ILE A 286 -4.90 24.15 4.91
C ILE A 286 -4.45 24.21 3.46
N ILE A 287 -5.23 24.83 2.56
CA ILE A 287 -4.87 24.96 1.14
C ILE A 287 -3.64 25.84 0.96
N LYS A 288 -3.53 26.93 1.71
CA LYS A 288 -2.32 27.77 1.67
C LYS A 288 -1.08 26.97 2.07
N THR A 289 -1.15 26.22 3.16
CA THR A 289 -0.05 25.34 3.59
C THR A 289 0.22 24.24 2.54
N GLU A 290 -0.82 23.73 1.87
CA GLU A 290 -0.65 22.74 0.80
C GLU A 290 0.03 23.33 -0.44
N GLU A 291 -0.20 24.58 -0.80
CA GLU A 291 0.50 25.24 -1.89
C GLU A 291 2.00 25.33 -1.61
N GLU A 292 2.39 25.74 -0.40
CA GLU A 292 3.78 25.80 0.06
C GLU A 292 4.40 24.37 0.10
N PHE A 293 3.67 23.41 0.61
CA PHE A 293 4.08 22.02 0.63
C PHE A 293 4.25 21.41 -0.77
N ASN A 294 3.39 21.75 -1.72
CA ASN A 294 3.54 21.30 -3.10
C ASN A 294 4.81 21.86 -3.77
N VAL A 295 5.25 23.08 -3.40
CA VAL A 295 6.54 23.62 -3.85
C VAL A 295 7.70 22.83 -3.24
N TYR A 296 7.65 22.55 -1.93
CA TYR A 296 8.63 21.70 -1.24
C TYR A 296 8.71 20.30 -1.86
N LEU A 297 7.59 19.68 -2.14
CA LEU A 297 7.52 18.32 -2.71
C LEU A 297 8.10 18.21 -4.13
N LYS A 298 8.26 19.28 -4.89
CA LYS A 298 8.90 19.23 -6.22
C LYS A 298 10.32 18.67 -6.16
N GLU A 299 11.07 18.97 -5.10
CA GLU A 299 12.41 18.44 -4.89
C GLU A 299 12.39 16.99 -4.43
N GLN A 300 11.27 16.51 -3.90
CA GLN A 300 11.05 15.17 -3.37
C GLN A 300 10.07 14.35 -4.24
N GLU A 301 9.75 14.81 -5.44
CA GLU A 301 8.69 14.21 -6.30
C GLU A 301 8.93 12.74 -6.61
N ASN A 302 10.20 12.32 -6.72
CA ASN A 302 10.58 10.93 -6.94
C ASN A 302 10.08 9.99 -5.81
N ILE A 303 9.97 10.48 -4.56
CA ILE A 303 9.45 9.69 -3.44
C ILE A 303 7.96 9.35 -3.66
N LEU A 304 7.18 10.35 -4.05
CA LEU A 304 5.75 10.16 -4.31
C LEU A 304 5.48 9.40 -5.60
N GLU A 305 6.31 9.58 -6.62
CA GLU A 305 6.30 8.79 -7.86
C GLU A 305 6.55 7.31 -7.54
N ASN A 306 7.60 7.00 -6.79
CA ASN A 306 7.92 5.64 -6.37
C ASN A 306 6.81 5.00 -5.54
N LEU A 307 6.17 5.76 -4.65
CA LEU A 307 5.00 5.31 -3.91
C LEU A 307 3.84 4.94 -4.84
N LEU A 308 3.54 5.77 -5.84
CA LEU A 308 2.49 5.49 -6.82
C LEU A 308 2.79 4.22 -7.62
N ILE A 309 4.01 4.05 -8.12
CA ILE A 309 4.42 2.85 -8.84
C ILE A 309 4.30 1.60 -7.95
N TYR A 310 4.72 1.69 -6.68
CA TYR A 310 4.53 0.62 -5.70
C TYR A 310 3.05 0.25 -5.52
N LEU A 311 2.17 1.24 -5.36
CA LEU A 311 0.73 1.02 -5.17
C LEU A 311 0.09 0.42 -6.43
N ILE A 312 0.45 0.91 -7.63
CA ILE A 312 -0.01 0.36 -8.91
C ILE A 312 0.44 -1.11 -9.03
N TYR A 313 1.72 -1.40 -8.77
CA TYR A 313 2.24 -2.77 -8.80
C TYR A 313 1.50 -3.71 -7.87
N LYS A 314 1.15 -3.22 -6.69
CA LYS A 314 0.48 -4.01 -5.66
C LYS A 314 -0.99 -4.30 -5.96
N TYR A 315 -1.73 -3.33 -6.49
CA TYR A 315 -3.18 -3.41 -6.57
C TYR A 315 -3.72 -3.73 -7.96
N PHE A 316 -3.12 -3.18 -9.00
CA PHE A 316 -3.69 -3.13 -10.34
C PHE A 316 -4.16 -4.49 -10.87
N MET A 317 -3.30 -5.50 -10.76
CA MET A 317 -3.59 -6.84 -11.32
C MET A 317 -4.66 -7.62 -10.56
N ASN A 318 -5.13 -7.16 -9.42
CA ASN A 318 -6.28 -7.76 -8.74
C ASN A 318 -7.53 -7.70 -9.63
N ALA A 319 -7.61 -6.71 -10.53
CA ALA A 319 -8.69 -6.57 -11.51
C ALA A 319 -8.85 -7.80 -12.43
N LEU A 320 -7.83 -8.63 -12.58
CA LEU A 320 -7.94 -9.90 -13.29
C LEU A 320 -9.04 -10.82 -12.71
N TYR A 321 -9.19 -10.79 -11.40
CA TYR A 321 -10.14 -11.62 -10.66
C TYR A 321 -11.42 -10.88 -10.32
N THR A 322 -11.31 -9.61 -9.92
CA THR A 322 -12.45 -8.77 -9.51
C THR A 322 -13.23 -8.22 -10.71
N LYS A 323 -12.58 -8.03 -11.87
CA LYS A 323 -13.08 -7.34 -13.06
C LYS A 323 -13.50 -5.89 -12.81
N ASP A 324 -13.12 -5.32 -11.67
CA ASP A 324 -13.37 -3.93 -11.28
C ASP A 324 -12.02 -3.20 -11.17
N LEU A 325 -11.48 -2.77 -12.34
CA LEU A 325 -10.24 -2.02 -12.43
C LEU A 325 -10.38 -0.65 -11.74
N ASN A 326 -11.58 -0.05 -11.81
CA ASN A 326 -11.83 1.23 -11.16
C ASN A 326 -11.71 1.13 -9.64
N ALA A 327 -12.13 0.00 -9.03
CA ALA A 327 -11.93 -0.22 -7.59
C ALA A 327 -10.45 -0.22 -7.22
N GLU A 328 -9.62 -0.93 -7.97
CA GLU A 328 -8.18 -1.04 -7.69
C GLU A 328 -7.47 0.30 -7.90
N VAL A 329 -7.81 1.03 -8.96
CA VAL A 329 -7.24 2.35 -9.27
C VAL A 329 -7.66 3.41 -8.26
N ASN A 330 -8.93 3.44 -7.89
CA ASN A 330 -9.40 4.38 -6.87
C ASN A 330 -8.73 4.10 -5.51
N ASN A 331 -8.47 2.84 -5.16
CA ASN A 331 -7.69 2.51 -3.97
C ASN A 331 -6.26 3.10 -4.04
N VAL A 332 -5.61 3.09 -5.20
CA VAL A 332 -4.30 3.73 -5.39
C VAL A 332 -4.40 5.24 -5.17
N ILE A 333 -5.36 5.90 -5.82
CA ILE A 333 -5.54 7.36 -5.76
C ILE A 333 -5.90 7.80 -4.33
N LEU A 334 -6.81 7.10 -3.66
CA LEU A 334 -7.22 7.39 -2.28
C LEU A 334 -6.06 7.19 -1.30
N SER A 335 -5.28 6.13 -1.48
CA SER A 335 -4.09 5.88 -0.65
C SER A 335 -3.07 7.00 -0.80
N TYR A 336 -2.80 7.42 -2.05
CA TYR A 336 -1.92 8.55 -2.32
C TYR A 336 -2.42 9.84 -1.68
N ALA A 337 -3.71 10.19 -1.85
CA ALA A 337 -4.30 11.41 -1.29
C ALA A 337 -4.21 11.44 0.24
N MET A 338 -4.49 10.32 0.91
CA MET A 338 -4.40 10.23 2.37
C MET A 338 -2.95 10.32 2.86
N ILE A 339 -2.02 9.65 2.19
CA ILE A 339 -0.58 9.72 2.53
C ILE A 339 -0.07 11.15 2.35
N LYS A 340 -0.40 11.82 1.22
CA LYS A 340 -0.01 13.22 0.96
C LYS A 340 -0.53 14.13 2.07
N MET A 341 -1.75 13.93 2.55
CA MET A 341 -2.33 14.72 3.62
C MET A 341 -1.65 14.49 4.99
N PHE A 342 -1.25 13.25 5.30
CA PHE A 342 -0.45 12.97 6.49
C PHE A 342 0.94 13.60 6.41
N LEU A 343 1.57 13.57 5.24
CA LEU A 343 2.85 14.26 5.02
C LEU A 343 2.70 15.78 5.18
N LEU A 344 1.63 16.37 4.66
CA LEU A 344 1.31 17.79 4.87
C LEU A 344 1.18 18.13 6.36
N SER A 345 0.47 17.28 7.11
CA SER A 345 0.29 17.47 8.55
C SER A 345 1.62 17.42 9.30
N ARG A 346 2.48 16.48 8.94
CA ARG A 346 3.82 16.34 9.50
C ARG A 346 4.73 17.51 9.11
N TYR A 347 4.68 17.96 7.87
CA TYR A 347 5.39 19.13 7.36
C TYR A 347 5.03 20.39 8.15
N ASN A 348 3.74 20.66 8.32
CA ASN A 348 3.26 21.79 9.13
C ASN A 348 3.72 21.70 10.60
N LYS A 349 3.68 20.51 11.20
CA LYS A 349 4.14 20.29 12.58
C LYS A 349 5.65 20.49 12.75
N ASN A 350 6.44 20.11 11.75
CA ASN A 350 7.90 20.15 11.78
C ASN A 350 8.50 21.47 11.25
N ASN A 351 7.73 22.57 11.25
CA ASN A 351 8.16 23.87 10.75
C ASN A 351 8.62 23.83 9.29
N GLU A 352 7.81 23.24 8.43
CA GLU A 352 7.96 23.21 6.97
C GLU A 352 9.15 22.37 6.46
N GLU A 353 9.54 21.33 7.20
CA GLU A 353 10.56 20.36 6.80
C GLU A 353 10.11 18.92 7.05
N LEU A 354 10.57 18.00 6.19
CA LEU A 354 10.42 16.56 6.38
C LEU A 354 11.77 15.87 6.26
N SER A 355 12.09 15.07 7.26
CA SER A 355 13.21 14.13 7.21
C SER A 355 12.86 12.86 6.44
N GLU A 356 13.86 12.09 6.04
CA GLU A 356 13.65 10.75 5.47
C GLU A 356 12.78 9.87 6.40
N GLU A 357 13.01 9.95 7.71
CA GLU A 357 12.26 9.16 8.70
C GLU A 357 10.79 9.56 8.77
N ASP A 358 10.43 10.81 8.50
CA ASP A 358 9.03 11.24 8.44
C ASP A 358 8.28 10.57 7.30
N PHE A 359 8.89 10.49 6.11
CA PHE A 359 8.32 9.72 4.99
C PHE A 359 8.20 8.25 5.33
N VAL A 360 9.25 7.65 5.89
CA VAL A 360 9.25 6.23 6.31
C VAL A 360 8.10 5.98 7.28
N GLU A 361 7.97 6.83 8.31
CA GLU A 361 6.96 6.66 9.34
C GLU A 361 5.54 6.76 8.78
N VAL A 362 5.25 7.78 7.98
CA VAL A 362 3.94 7.94 7.35
C VAL A 362 3.60 6.74 6.46
N PHE A 363 4.54 6.25 5.64
CA PHE A 363 4.30 5.16 4.71
C PHE A 363 4.01 3.84 5.43
N TYR A 364 4.84 3.45 6.41
CA TYR A 364 4.60 2.16 7.07
C TYR A 364 3.38 2.19 7.98
N LEU A 365 3.11 3.30 8.66
CA LEU A 365 1.92 3.43 9.50
C LEU A 365 0.64 3.40 8.68
N PHE A 366 0.61 4.13 7.56
CA PHE A 366 -0.52 4.07 6.63
C PHE A 366 -0.76 2.64 6.16
N SER A 367 0.29 1.95 5.72
CA SER A 367 0.16 0.58 5.23
C SER A 367 -0.36 -0.37 6.31
N ARG A 368 0.13 -0.27 7.55
CA ARG A 368 -0.32 -1.12 8.66
C ARG A 368 -1.77 -0.89 9.04
N GLU A 369 -2.17 0.36 9.16
CA GLU A 369 -3.45 0.72 9.76
C GLU A 369 -4.58 0.92 8.75
N ILE A 370 -4.25 1.28 7.52
CA ILE A 370 -5.21 1.54 6.44
C ILE A 370 -5.14 0.44 5.39
N GLU A 371 -3.98 0.22 4.79
CA GLU A 371 -3.82 -0.66 3.64
C GLU A 371 -4.05 -2.14 3.99
N HIS A 372 -3.55 -2.61 5.13
CA HIS A 372 -3.81 -3.97 5.61
C HIS A 372 -5.26 -4.18 6.07
N ASN A 373 -6.01 -3.12 6.28
CA ASN A 373 -7.43 -3.20 6.57
C ASN A 373 -8.25 -3.17 5.27
N THR A 374 -8.19 -4.28 4.52
CA THR A 374 -8.86 -4.39 3.20
C THR A 374 -10.37 -4.15 3.26
N VAL A 375 -11.02 -4.41 4.40
CA VAL A 375 -12.45 -4.12 4.60
C VAL A 375 -12.68 -2.61 4.67
N PHE A 376 -11.78 -1.86 5.29
CA PHE A 376 -11.88 -0.40 5.39
C PHE A 376 -11.83 0.25 4.00
N LEU A 377 -10.79 -0.04 3.21
CA LEU A 377 -10.64 0.52 1.86
C LEU A 377 -11.80 0.14 0.94
N LYS A 378 -12.28 -1.10 1.00
CA LYS A 378 -13.45 -1.55 0.23
C LYS A 378 -14.72 -0.78 0.61
N ASN A 379 -14.94 -0.51 1.89
CA ASN A 379 -16.10 0.26 2.33
C ASN A 379 -16.00 1.71 1.88
N ILE A 380 -14.86 2.36 2.03
CA ILE A 380 -14.64 3.74 1.54
C ILE A 380 -14.91 3.82 0.03
N TYR A 381 -14.38 2.87 -0.76
CA TYR A 381 -14.64 2.85 -2.19
C TYR A 381 -16.14 2.66 -2.49
N LYS A 382 -16.81 1.75 -1.78
CA LYS A 382 -18.23 1.51 -1.93
C LYS A 382 -19.03 2.79 -1.67
N ASP A 383 -18.75 3.48 -0.56
CA ASP A 383 -19.44 4.71 -0.19
C ASP A 383 -19.23 5.82 -1.26
N ILE A 384 -18.02 5.96 -1.79
CA ILE A 384 -17.68 6.88 -2.90
C ILE A 384 -18.49 6.54 -4.14
N LYS A 385 -18.54 5.26 -4.54
CA LYS A 385 -19.25 4.79 -5.73
C LYS A 385 -20.76 4.96 -5.60
N GLU A 386 -21.32 4.62 -4.45
CA GLU A 386 -22.76 4.81 -4.17
C GLU A 386 -23.19 6.29 -4.17
N ALA A 387 -22.27 7.18 -3.77
CA ALA A 387 -22.46 8.63 -3.83
C ALA A 387 -22.22 9.23 -5.24
N GLY A 388 -21.75 8.45 -6.21
CA GLY A 388 -21.43 8.91 -7.56
C GLY A 388 -20.15 9.74 -7.64
N TYR A 389 -19.24 9.57 -6.70
CA TYR A 389 -17.98 10.31 -6.60
C TYR A 389 -16.76 9.55 -7.13
N ASP A 390 -16.93 8.39 -7.77
CA ASP A 390 -15.85 7.64 -8.41
C ASP A 390 -15.43 8.21 -9.78
N THR A 391 -15.69 9.49 -10.00
CA THR A 391 -15.44 10.22 -11.26
C THR A 391 -14.02 10.77 -11.35
N LEU A 392 -13.55 11.03 -12.58
CA LEU A 392 -12.29 11.73 -12.84
C LEU A 392 -12.18 13.05 -12.06
N ALA A 393 -13.24 13.88 -12.10
CA ALA A 393 -13.24 15.19 -11.45
C ALA A 393 -13.03 15.07 -9.93
N TYR A 394 -13.75 14.16 -9.28
CA TYR A 394 -13.61 13.94 -7.84
C TYR A 394 -12.22 13.41 -7.48
N MET A 395 -11.71 12.41 -8.22
CA MET A 395 -10.37 11.86 -7.97
C MET A 395 -9.28 12.92 -8.21
N THR A 396 -9.43 13.79 -9.21
CA THR A 396 -8.51 14.91 -9.44
C THR A 396 -8.52 15.91 -8.27
N ILE A 397 -9.70 16.24 -7.73
CA ILE A 397 -9.82 17.14 -6.55
C ILE A 397 -9.06 16.55 -5.34
N LEU A 398 -9.08 15.24 -5.15
CA LEU A 398 -8.42 14.62 -3.99
C LEU A 398 -6.88 14.69 -4.06
N VAL A 399 -6.30 14.73 -5.26
CA VAL A 399 -4.83 14.66 -5.43
C VAL A 399 -4.18 16.00 -5.78
N ARG A 400 -4.96 16.93 -6.32
CA ARG A 400 -4.52 18.29 -6.67
C ARG A 400 -4.61 19.21 -5.45
#